data_daf7ec0d4afd739046187da9dfc08b87
#
_entry.id   daf7ec0d4afd739046187da9dfc08b87
#
_cell.length_a   1.000
_cell.length_b   1.000
_cell.length_c   1.000
_cell.angle_alpha   90.00
_cell.angle_beta   90.00
_cell.angle_gamma   90.00
#
_symmetry.space_group_name_H-M   'P 1'
#
loop_
_entity.id
_entity.type
_entity.pdbx_description
1 polymer ?
#
loop_
_entity_poly.entity_id
_entity_poly.type
_entity_poly.pdbx_seq_one_letter_code
_entity_poly.pdbx_strand_id
1 'polypeptide(L)'
;MCPLGAHVDHQHGLVTGFAIDKGVDLWFDVNGETPSGSPCVGGEKKSSLNREDLGGSHVHLESRTFEGTVDFEIDKPSQVREHHWGDYARGAKYALRKRFELKRGITGVIQGSLPVGGLSSSAAVLIAYVMAFAKANDITLQPFEVVKIASEAEREYIGLNNGLLDQACIALGKKDGLLFLDCDSNDWRIIKRNPEMPEFEIGIFFSGLTRSLVNSDYNLRVYECKTAAWNMLAYTDQPLKTFDKTFLRDIPKATFDKTRIAMPARFARRAEHFYSEYRRVRQGVTAWETGNMKLFGKLSFDSCESSIHNYECGSPELIAIYEIMRQLPGV
;
A
#
# COMPACT_ATOMS: atom_id res chain seq x y z
N MET A 1 -1.73 -7.55 3.36
CA MET A 1 -0.96 -8.59 2.62
C MET A 1 -1.67 -8.91 1.32
N CYS A 2 -0.94 -9.11 0.22
CA CYS A 2 -1.51 -9.38 -1.10
C CYS A 2 -1.24 -10.83 -1.51
N PRO A 3 -2.24 -11.73 -1.50
CA PRO A 3 -2.07 -13.10 -1.98
C PRO A 3 -2.05 -13.19 -3.52
N LEU A 4 -2.82 -12.35 -4.21
CA LEU A 4 -2.96 -12.34 -5.66
C LEU A 4 -3.15 -10.91 -6.18
N GLY A 5 -2.58 -10.59 -7.33
CA GLY A 5 -2.63 -9.26 -7.92
C GLY A 5 -1.44 -8.37 -7.47
N ALA A 6 -0.33 -8.97 -7.06
CA ALA A 6 0.87 -8.22 -6.70
C ALA A 6 1.38 -7.39 -7.89
N HIS A 7 1.76 -6.15 -7.63
CA HIS A 7 2.41 -5.24 -8.60
C HIS A 7 1.60 -4.93 -9.88
N VAL A 8 0.26 -4.99 -9.81
CA VAL A 8 -0.59 -4.63 -10.95
C VAL A 8 -1.55 -3.47 -10.66
N ASP A 9 -1.67 -3.06 -9.43
CA ASP A 9 -2.53 -1.96 -8.97
C ASP A 9 -2.18 -0.62 -9.63
N HIS A 10 -0.89 -0.32 -9.79
CA HIS A 10 -0.41 0.87 -10.51
C HIS A 10 -0.67 0.83 -12.04
N GLN A 11 -1.16 -0.30 -12.58
CA GLN A 11 -1.62 -0.48 -13.94
C GLN A 11 -3.13 -0.69 -14.01
N HIS A 12 -3.87 -0.27 -12.99
CA HIS A 12 -5.32 -0.40 -12.85
C HIS A 12 -5.79 -1.87 -12.86
N GLY A 13 -4.97 -2.79 -12.37
CA GLY A 13 -5.29 -4.22 -12.31
C GLY A 13 -6.28 -4.59 -11.21
N LEU A 14 -6.65 -5.86 -11.21
CA LEU A 14 -7.42 -6.48 -10.12
C LEU A 14 -6.46 -6.94 -9.03
N VAL A 15 -6.82 -6.71 -7.78
CA VAL A 15 -6.00 -7.11 -6.63
C VAL A 15 -6.84 -7.74 -5.54
N THR A 16 -6.19 -8.55 -4.69
CA THR A 16 -6.79 -9.08 -3.47
C THR A 16 -5.90 -8.77 -2.27
N GLY A 17 -6.49 -8.76 -1.08
CA GLY A 17 -5.74 -8.48 0.13
C GLY A 17 -6.33 -9.05 1.40
N PHE A 18 -5.46 -9.32 2.36
CA PHE A 18 -5.81 -9.64 3.74
C PHE A 18 -5.39 -8.52 4.70
N ALA A 19 -6.26 -8.21 5.66
CA ALA A 19 -5.83 -7.54 6.87
C ALA A 19 -5.17 -8.56 7.82
N ILE A 20 -4.16 -8.12 8.56
CA ILE A 20 -3.52 -8.91 9.63
C ILE A 20 -3.68 -8.17 10.94
N ASP A 21 -3.43 -8.86 12.06
CA ASP A 21 -3.53 -8.33 13.42
C ASP A 21 -2.33 -7.45 13.85
N LYS A 22 -1.38 -7.24 12.96
CA LYS A 22 -0.21 -6.39 13.16
C LYS A 22 -0.40 -5.06 12.42
N GLY A 23 0.10 -3.98 12.99
CA GLY A 23 -0.12 -2.66 12.42
C GLY A 23 0.79 -1.59 12.98
N VAL A 24 0.34 -0.37 12.83
CA VAL A 24 0.96 0.84 13.36
C VAL A 24 -0.03 1.48 14.31
N ASP A 25 0.43 1.81 15.51
CA ASP A 25 -0.32 2.53 16.52
C ASP A 25 0.17 3.97 16.59
N LEU A 26 -0.75 4.92 16.59
CA LEU A 26 -0.50 6.34 16.82
C LEU A 26 -1.35 6.82 18.00
N TRP A 27 -0.70 7.09 19.11
CA TRP A 27 -1.32 7.75 20.25
C TRP A 27 -1.11 9.26 20.13
N PHE A 28 -2.16 10.04 20.25
CA PHE A 28 -2.07 11.49 20.10
C PHE A 28 -3.11 12.25 20.93
N ASP A 29 -2.73 13.49 21.26
CA ASP A 29 -3.62 14.52 21.79
C ASP A 29 -3.79 15.63 20.73
N VAL A 30 -4.96 16.23 20.68
CA VAL A 30 -5.22 17.38 19.80
C VAL A 30 -4.73 18.65 20.48
N ASN A 31 -3.90 19.42 19.81
CA ASN A 31 -3.34 20.64 20.37
C ASN A 31 -4.40 21.76 20.42
N GLY A 32 -4.36 22.57 21.51
CA GLY A 32 -5.34 23.63 21.74
C GLY A 32 -6.65 23.16 22.38
N GLU A 33 -6.82 21.86 22.70
CA GLU A 33 -7.94 21.36 23.51
C GLU A 33 -7.49 21.15 24.96
N THR A 34 -8.37 21.53 25.91
CA THR A 34 -8.15 21.19 27.32
C THR A 34 -8.27 19.68 27.48
N PRO A 35 -7.34 18.97 28.16
CA PRO A 35 -7.41 17.53 28.30
C PRO A 35 -8.71 17.10 28.92
N SER A 36 -9.63 16.51 28.18
CA SER A 36 -10.74 15.76 28.74
C SER A 36 -10.16 14.47 29.30
N GLY A 37 -10.17 14.35 30.64
CA GLY A 37 -9.48 13.29 31.38
C GLY A 37 -9.89 11.87 30.99
N SER A 38 -9.22 11.32 29.99
CA SER A 38 -9.15 9.89 29.73
C SER A 38 -7.72 9.43 29.98
N PRO A 39 -7.48 8.49 30.88
CA PRO A 39 -6.13 8.00 31.17
C PRO A 39 -5.60 7.21 29.97
N CYS A 40 -4.41 7.56 29.51
CA CYS A 40 -3.61 6.69 28.67
C CYS A 40 -3.34 5.39 29.44
N VAL A 41 -3.94 4.30 29.02
CA VAL A 41 -3.68 2.98 29.58
C VAL A 41 -2.38 2.47 28.96
N GLY A 42 -1.33 2.37 29.76
CA GLY A 42 -0.11 1.63 29.46
C GLY A 42 1.18 2.44 29.49
N GLY A 43 1.85 2.47 30.64
CA GLY A 43 3.30 2.56 30.81
C GLY A 43 3.97 3.89 30.47
N GLU A 44 4.31 4.59 31.51
CA GLU A 44 5.19 5.75 31.66
C GLU A 44 6.20 6.02 30.52
N LYS A 45 5.93 7.06 29.75
CA LYS A 45 6.86 8.16 29.47
C LYS A 45 6.02 9.37 29.04
N LYS A 46 5.90 10.34 29.94
CA LYS A 46 5.39 11.68 29.61
C LYS A 46 6.32 12.28 28.57
N SER A 47 5.77 12.78 27.44
CA SER A 47 6.49 13.69 26.55
C SER A 47 7.20 14.77 27.37
N SER A 48 8.46 15.01 27.06
CA SER A 48 9.30 15.97 27.78
C SER A 48 8.94 17.43 27.50
N LEU A 49 7.94 17.70 26.65
CA LEU A 49 7.51 19.05 26.27
C LEU A 49 6.35 19.53 27.14
N ASN A 50 6.47 20.75 27.66
CA ASN A 50 5.40 21.49 28.28
C ASN A 50 4.33 21.80 27.23
N ARG A 51 3.17 21.14 27.32
CA ARG A 51 2.03 21.23 26.39
C ARG A 51 1.43 22.64 26.27
N GLU A 52 1.67 23.50 27.25
CA GLU A 52 1.12 24.87 27.32
C GLU A 52 1.76 25.83 26.30
N ASP A 53 2.93 25.49 25.75
CA ASP A 53 3.69 26.35 24.83
C ASP A 53 3.46 26.04 23.34
N LEU A 54 2.75 24.96 23.00
CA LEU A 54 2.50 24.58 21.60
C LEU A 54 1.21 25.25 21.10
N GLY A 55 1.32 26.07 20.06
CA GLY A 55 0.16 26.66 19.39
C GLY A 55 -0.80 25.60 18.86
N GLY A 56 -2.10 25.93 18.75
CA GLY A 56 -3.13 24.99 18.31
C GLY A 56 -2.86 24.31 16.96
N SER A 57 -2.13 24.97 16.04
CA SER A 57 -1.76 24.43 14.71
C SER A 57 -0.47 23.60 14.70
N HIS A 58 0.29 23.56 15.79
CA HIS A 58 1.55 22.84 15.86
C HIS A 58 1.35 21.32 15.82
N VAL A 59 2.23 20.62 15.11
CA VAL A 59 2.35 19.16 15.11
C VAL A 59 3.69 18.80 15.70
N HIS A 60 3.67 17.97 16.76
CA HIS A 60 4.86 17.37 17.35
C HIS A 60 4.72 15.86 17.40
N LEU A 61 5.65 15.14 16.78
CA LEU A 61 5.60 13.68 16.69
C LEU A 61 6.93 13.05 17.11
N GLU A 62 6.82 12.00 17.90
CA GLU A 62 7.91 11.10 18.29
C GLU A 62 7.70 9.71 17.68
N SER A 63 8.76 8.95 17.47
CA SER A 63 8.70 7.56 17.04
C SER A 63 9.42 6.66 18.03
N ARG A 64 8.82 5.50 18.34
CA ARG A 64 9.53 4.45 19.10
C ARG A 64 10.44 3.58 18.25
N THR A 65 10.38 3.74 16.91
CA THR A 65 11.15 2.94 15.96
C THR A 65 12.32 3.73 15.38
N PHE A 66 12.14 5.04 15.18
CA PHE A 66 13.12 5.92 14.56
C PHE A 66 13.54 7.02 15.53
N GLU A 67 14.80 7.44 15.44
CA GLU A 67 15.32 8.56 16.23
C GLU A 67 14.81 9.91 15.74
N GLY A 68 14.88 10.90 16.64
CA GLY A 68 14.49 12.27 16.38
C GLY A 68 12.99 12.52 16.50
N THR A 69 12.64 13.81 16.44
CA THR A 69 11.27 14.32 16.49
C THR A 69 10.90 14.98 15.17
N VAL A 70 9.62 15.19 14.95
CA VAL A 70 9.08 15.86 13.77
C VAL A 70 8.19 16.99 14.23
N ASP A 71 8.54 18.20 13.81
CA ASP A 71 7.86 19.42 14.16
C ASP A 71 7.46 20.21 12.92
N PHE A 72 6.20 20.64 12.84
CA PHE A 72 5.70 21.52 11.79
C PHE A 72 4.33 22.12 12.13
N GLU A 73 3.95 23.18 11.41
CA GLU A 73 2.62 23.78 11.52
C GLU A 73 1.66 23.17 10.51
N ILE A 74 0.49 22.69 10.95
CA ILE A 74 -0.49 21.99 10.07
C ILE A 74 -1.20 22.96 9.10
N ASP A 75 -1.36 24.21 9.51
CA ASP A 75 -2.01 25.28 8.74
C ASP A 75 -1.09 25.96 7.70
N LYS A 76 0.22 25.77 7.80
CA LYS A 76 1.21 26.32 6.83
C LYS A 76 1.34 25.43 5.59
N PRO A 77 1.89 25.92 4.48
CA PRO A 77 2.24 25.08 3.34
C PRO A 77 3.15 23.90 3.72
N SER A 78 3.06 22.80 2.99
CA SER A 78 3.92 21.65 3.24
C SER A 78 5.37 21.98 2.88
N GLN A 79 6.29 21.60 3.76
CA GLN A 79 7.73 21.75 3.55
C GLN A 79 8.22 20.79 2.46
N VAL A 80 9.40 21.05 1.92
CA VAL A 80 10.10 20.11 1.04
C VAL A 80 10.45 18.84 1.82
N ARG A 81 10.50 17.71 1.15
CA ARG A 81 10.91 16.43 1.75
C ARG A 81 12.32 16.53 2.36
N GLU A 82 12.46 15.97 3.54
CA GLU A 82 13.73 15.91 4.27
C GLU A 82 14.38 14.52 4.20
N HIS A 83 13.72 13.54 3.52
CA HIS A 83 14.09 12.12 3.48
C HIS A 83 14.16 11.48 4.87
N HIS A 84 13.23 11.90 5.72
CA HIS A 84 13.08 11.49 7.11
C HIS A 84 11.72 10.82 7.32
N TRP A 85 11.57 10.00 8.37
CA TRP A 85 10.30 9.33 8.67
C TRP A 85 9.11 10.29 8.83
N GLY A 86 9.36 11.52 9.23
CA GLY A 86 8.36 12.59 9.32
C GLY A 86 7.75 13.02 7.99
N ASP A 87 8.36 12.67 6.86
CA ASP A 87 7.79 13.00 5.55
C ASP A 87 6.44 12.34 5.31
N TYR A 88 6.15 11.21 5.96
CA TYR A 88 4.83 10.58 5.89
C TYR A 88 3.75 11.43 6.58
N ALA A 89 4.04 12.06 7.72
CA ALA A 89 3.13 13.01 8.36
C ALA A 89 2.93 14.28 7.52
N ARG A 90 4.02 14.82 6.96
CA ARG A 90 3.95 15.99 6.05
C ARG A 90 3.20 15.66 4.77
N GLY A 91 3.35 14.43 4.24
CA GLY A 91 2.60 13.92 3.09
C GLY A 91 1.11 13.79 3.36
N ALA A 92 0.72 13.25 4.52
CA ALA A 92 -0.67 13.17 4.95
C ALA A 92 -1.31 14.57 5.04
N LYS A 93 -0.62 15.52 5.68
CA LYS A 93 -1.01 16.94 5.70
C LYS A 93 -1.17 17.51 4.28
N TYR A 94 -0.18 17.28 3.39
CA TYR A 94 -0.20 17.76 2.00
C TYR A 94 -1.46 17.31 1.27
N ALA A 95 -1.79 16.02 1.32
CA ALA A 95 -2.94 15.46 0.62
C ALA A 95 -4.29 15.91 1.21
N LEU A 96 -4.38 16.02 2.55
CA LEU A 96 -5.59 16.51 3.21
C LEU A 96 -5.86 17.98 2.88
N ARG A 97 -4.83 18.83 2.87
CA ARG A 97 -4.97 20.27 2.60
C ARG A 97 -5.44 20.59 1.19
N LYS A 98 -5.38 19.67 0.26
CA LYS A 98 -5.99 19.85 -1.08
C LYS A 98 -7.51 19.87 -1.02
N ARG A 99 -8.10 19.36 0.06
CA ARG A 99 -9.56 19.19 0.20
C ARG A 99 -10.15 19.92 1.39
N PHE A 100 -9.34 20.11 2.41
CA PHE A 100 -9.79 20.60 3.72
C PHE A 100 -8.85 21.69 4.26
N GLU A 101 -9.43 22.63 5.00
CA GLU A 101 -8.67 23.54 5.83
C GLU A 101 -8.28 22.82 7.14
N LEU A 102 -6.99 22.76 7.46
CA LEU A 102 -6.48 22.16 8.69
C LEU A 102 -6.02 23.27 9.63
N LYS A 103 -6.53 23.28 10.84
CA LYS A 103 -6.27 24.31 11.88
C LYS A 103 -5.64 23.76 13.14
N ARG A 104 -5.95 22.49 13.49
CA ARG A 104 -5.48 21.88 14.72
C ARG A 104 -4.46 20.78 14.42
N GLY A 105 -3.29 20.94 15.05
CA GLY A 105 -2.22 19.96 15.05
C GLY A 105 -2.41 18.90 16.13
N ILE A 106 -1.44 18.02 16.25
CA ILE A 106 -1.42 16.93 17.24
C ILE A 106 -0.05 16.82 17.88
N THR A 107 -0.01 16.38 19.12
CA THR A 107 1.21 15.87 19.77
C THR A 107 1.04 14.37 19.95
N GLY A 108 1.97 13.57 19.42
CA GLY A 108 1.77 12.12 19.42
C GLY A 108 3.02 11.27 19.28
N VAL A 109 2.85 9.97 19.57
CA VAL A 109 3.89 8.95 19.47
C VAL A 109 3.43 7.85 18.56
N ILE A 110 4.26 7.47 17.59
CA ILE A 110 3.98 6.39 16.65
C ILE A 110 4.86 5.17 16.90
N GLN A 111 4.27 3.98 16.77
CA GLN A 111 4.97 2.70 16.91
C GLN A 111 4.43 1.68 15.92
N GLY A 112 5.33 0.93 15.26
CA GLY A 112 4.98 -0.25 14.49
C GLY A 112 5.12 -1.54 15.32
N SER A 113 4.25 -2.51 15.08
CA SER A 113 4.29 -3.83 15.75
C SER A 113 5.14 -4.86 15.01
N LEU A 114 5.66 -4.52 13.83
CA LEU A 114 6.53 -5.37 12.99
C LEU A 114 7.80 -4.62 12.61
N PRO A 115 8.90 -5.34 12.30
CA PRO A 115 10.07 -4.73 11.69
C PRO A 115 9.70 -3.97 10.39
N VAL A 116 10.41 -2.87 10.13
CA VAL A 116 10.24 -2.10 8.90
C VAL A 116 10.71 -2.95 7.71
N GLY A 117 9.81 -3.26 6.79
CA GLY A 117 10.13 -3.98 5.54
C GLY A 117 9.01 -4.88 5.05
N GLY A 118 8.63 -4.75 3.79
CA GLY A 118 7.81 -5.70 3.03
C GLY A 118 6.32 -5.83 3.36
N LEU A 119 5.83 -5.26 4.48
CA LEU A 119 4.44 -5.35 4.91
C LEU A 119 3.72 -3.99 4.94
N SER A 120 4.03 -3.13 3.97
CA SER A 120 3.30 -1.87 3.74
C SER A 120 3.26 -0.92 4.95
N SER A 121 4.35 -0.86 5.72
CA SER A 121 4.44 0.03 6.89
C SER A 121 4.28 1.51 6.52
N SER A 122 4.76 1.94 5.35
CA SER A 122 4.58 3.30 4.83
C SER A 122 3.10 3.67 4.66
N ALA A 123 2.32 2.80 4.02
CA ALA A 123 0.88 3.01 3.84
C ALA A 123 0.14 3.03 5.19
N ALA A 124 0.52 2.15 6.14
CA ALA A 124 -0.07 2.12 7.47
C ALA A 124 0.19 3.42 8.24
N VAL A 125 1.42 3.93 8.19
CA VAL A 125 1.82 5.20 8.81
C VAL A 125 1.07 6.38 8.18
N LEU A 126 0.99 6.43 6.84
CA LEU A 126 0.23 7.47 6.13
C LEU A 126 -1.24 7.47 6.53
N ILE A 127 -1.88 6.30 6.57
CA ILE A 127 -3.28 6.17 6.98
C ILE A 127 -3.47 6.63 8.43
N ALA A 128 -2.57 6.25 9.35
CA ALA A 128 -2.63 6.69 10.73
C ALA A 128 -2.59 8.22 10.85
N TYR A 129 -1.69 8.90 10.13
CA TYR A 129 -1.62 10.36 10.13
C TYR A 129 -2.82 11.01 9.42
N VAL A 130 -3.30 10.48 8.30
CA VAL A 130 -4.51 10.98 7.63
C VAL A 130 -5.70 10.94 8.58
N MET A 131 -5.90 9.83 9.29
CA MET A 131 -7.00 9.68 10.24
C MET A 131 -6.84 10.57 11.47
N ALA A 132 -5.63 10.70 12.02
CA ALA A 132 -5.36 11.55 13.18
C ALA A 132 -5.59 13.04 12.87
N PHE A 133 -5.06 13.52 11.74
CA PHE A 133 -5.28 14.92 11.34
C PHE A 133 -6.73 15.20 10.96
N ALA A 134 -7.42 14.26 10.31
CA ALA A 134 -8.84 14.37 10.05
C ALA A 134 -9.64 14.48 11.36
N LYS A 135 -9.37 13.59 12.32
CA LYS A 135 -10.01 13.61 13.64
C LYS A 135 -9.73 14.91 14.40
N ALA A 136 -8.49 15.39 14.40
CA ALA A 136 -8.11 16.65 15.07
C ALA A 136 -8.85 17.85 14.49
N ASN A 137 -9.28 17.80 13.24
CA ASN A 137 -9.97 18.89 12.55
C ASN A 137 -11.47 18.62 12.28
N ASP A 138 -12.09 17.68 13.01
CA ASP A 138 -13.51 17.30 12.88
C ASP A 138 -13.93 16.90 11.47
N ILE A 139 -13.00 16.34 10.69
CA ILE A 139 -13.24 15.88 9.33
C ILE A 139 -13.65 14.40 9.37
N THR A 140 -14.81 14.09 8.83
CA THR A 140 -15.28 12.71 8.65
C THR A 140 -14.93 12.23 7.26
N LEU A 141 -14.14 11.16 7.17
CA LEU A 141 -13.74 10.53 5.91
C LEU A 141 -14.41 9.17 5.77
N GLN A 142 -14.90 8.86 4.55
CA GLN A 142 -15.30 7.50 4.23
C GLN A 142 -14.04 6.61 4.07
N PRO A 143 -14.11 5.30 4.35
CA PRO A 143 -12.92 4.42 4.30
C PRO A 143 -12.16 4.48 2.98
N PHE A 144 -12.88 4.54 1.84
CA PHE A 144 -12.23 4.63 0.53
C PHE A 144 -11.63 6.03 0.22
N GLU A 145 -12.12 7.08 0.86
CA GLU A 145 -11.50 8.40 0.80
C GLU A 145 -10.15 8.41 1.51
N VAL A 146 -10.03 7.70 2.65
CA VAL A 146 -8.75 7.51 3.34
C VAL A 146 -7.74 6.82 2.42
N VAL A 147 -8.16 5.77 1.70
CA VAL A 147 -7.32 5.08 0.69
C VAL A 147 -6.80 6.07 -0.35
N LYS A 148 -7.67 6.87 -0.95
CA LYS A 148 -7.32 7.85 -1.99
C LYS A 148 -6.36 8.91 -1.48
N ILE A 149 -6.64 9.48 -0.30
CA ILE A 149 -5.81 10.53 0.29
C ILE A 149 -4.41 10.00 0.64
N ALA A 150 -4.33 8.82 1.25
CA ALA A 150 -3.06 8.21 1.60
C ALA A 150 -2.24 7.83 0.36
N SER A 151 -2.87 7.26 -0.67
CA SER A 151 -2.21 6.96 -1.95
C SER A 151 -1.73 8.23 -2.68
N GLU A 152 -2.51 9.32 -2.63
CA GLU A 152 -2.10 10.61 -3.18
C GLU A 152 -0.88 11.18 -2.45
N ALA A 153 -0.87 11.12 -1.11
CA ALA A 153 0.27 11.54 -0.30
C ALA A 153 1.54 10.76 -0.69
N GLU A 154 1.43 9.45 -0.90
CA GLU A 154 2.57 8.60 -1.25
C GLU A 154 3.08 8.88 -2.67
N ARG A 155 2.18 9.09 -3.63
CA ARG A 155 2.58 9.41 -5.01
C ARG A 155 3.15 10.82 -5.18
N GLU A 156 2.45 11.81 -4.65
CA GLU A 156 2.74 13.21 -4.99
C GLU A 156 3.73 13.86 -4.01
N TYR A 157 3.72 13.45 -2.75
CA TYR A 157 4.63 14.00 -1.76
C TYR A 157 5.85 13.09 -1.54
N ILE A 158 5.65 11.77 -1.34
CA ILE A 158 6.76 10.83 -1.13
C ILE A 158 7.44 10.46 -2.47
N GLY A 159 6.74 10.53 -3.61
CA GLY A 159 7.31 10.26 -4.93
C GLY A 159 7.37 8.77 -5.30
N LEU A 160 6.53 7.94 -4.70
CA LEU A 160 6.40 6.53 -5.03
C LEU A 160 5.16 6.30 -5.90
N ASN A 161 5.35 5.90 -7.15
CA ASN A 161 4.27 5.71 -8.14
C ASN A 161 3.51 4.39 -7.93
N ASN A 162 3.06 4.12 -6.72
CA ASN A 162 2.27 2.94 -6.38
C ASN A 162 0.80 3.08 -6.79
N GLY A 163 0.05 1.98 -6.66
CA GLY A 163 -1.41 1.95 -6.83
C GLY A 163 -2.16 2.13 -5.50
N LEU A 164 -3.26 1.39 -5.35
CA LEU A 164 -4.18 1.52 -4.20
C LEU A 164 -4.14 0.31 -3.25
N LEU A 165 -3.41 -0.76 -3.61
CA LEU A 165 -3.48 -2.05 -2.94
C LEU A 165 -3.19 -1.95 -1.44
N ASP A 166 -2.06 -1.37 -1.07
CA ASP A 166 -1.59 -1.34 0.31
C ASP A 166 -2.56 -0.56 1.20
N GLN A 167 -2.94 0.64 0.76
CA GLN A 167 -3.86 1.50 1.48
C GLN A 167 -5.26 0.85 1.58
N ALA A 168 -5.71 0.18 0.51
CA ALA A 168 -6.99 -0.51 0.52
C ALA A 168 -7.01 -1.70 1.49
N CYS A 169 -5.94 -2.50 1.52
CA CYS A 169 -5.83 -3.61 2.48
C CYS A 169 -5.92 -3.13 3.93
N ILE A 170 -5.31 -1.99 4.24
CA ILE A 170 -5.27 -1.43 5.60
C ILE A 170 -6.61 -0.78 5.97
N ALA A 171 -7.16 0.07 5.10
CA ALA A 171 -8.34 0.86 5.43
C ALA A 171 -9.66 0.08 5.28
N LEU A 172 -9.74 -0.90 4.38
CA LEU A 172 -10.96 -1.63 4.03
C LEU A 172 -10.96 -3.07 4.53
N GLY A 173 -9.78 -3.67 4.77
CA GLY A 173 -9.65 -5.06 5.18
C GLY A 173 -10.50 -5.42 6.42
N LYS A 174 -11.03 -6.62 6.46
CA LYS A 174 -11.83 -7.14 7.57
C LYS A 174 -11.32 -8.51 7.99
N LYS A 175 -11.46 -8.81 9.28
CA LYS A 175 -11.19 -10.14 9.81
C LYS A 175 -12.01 -11.19 9.04
N ASP A 176 -11.42 -12.34 8.77
CA ASP A 176 -12.03 -13.49 8.09
C ASP A 176 -12.59 -13.15 6.69
N GLY A 177 -11.98 -12.16 6.03
CA GLY A 177 -12.39 -11.72 4.71
C GLY A 177 -11.23 -11.48 3.75
N LEU A 178 -11.44 -11.82 2.50
CA LEU A 178 -10.57 -11.45 1.39
C LEU A 178 -11.08 -10.14 0.78
N LEU A 179 -10.28 -9.09 0.80
CA LEU A 179 -10.55 -7.88 0.03
C LEU A 179 -10.36 -8.21 -1.45
N PHE A 180 -11.31 -7.83 -2.29
CA PHE A 180 -11.19 -7.70 -3.73
C PHE A 180 -11.32 -6.23 -4.10
N LEU A 181 -10.44 -5.72 -4.97
CA LEU A 181 -10.50 -4.37 -5.49
C LEU A 181 -10.16 -4.37 -6.99
N ASP A 182 -11.02 -3.75 -7.79
CA ASP A 182 -10.69 -3.33 -9.16
C ASP A 182 -10.11 -1.91 -9.10
N CYS A 183 -8.82 -1.77 -9.37
CA CYS A 183 -8.13 -0.48 -9.28
C CYS A 183 -8.46 0.49 -10.43
N ASP A 184 -9.23 0.07 -11.42
CA ASP A 184 -9.72 0.91 -12.51
C ASP A 184 -11.03 1.59 -12.14
N SER A 185 -12.07 0.81 -11.82
CA SER A 185 -13.39 1.33 -11.43
C SER A 185 -13.42 1.83 -9.97
N ASN A 186 -12.48 1.42 -9.15
CA ASN A 186 -12.48 1.54 -7.68
C ASN A 186 -13.60 0.75 -6.99
N ASP A 187 -14.18 -0.23 -7.67
CA ASP A 187 -15.14 -1.16 -7.06
C ASP A 187 -14.41 -2.13 -6.14
N TRP A 188 -14.91 -2.25 -4.92
CA TRP A 188 -14.34 -3.16 -3.94
C TRP A 188 -15.40 -3.90 -3.16
N ARG A 189 -15.02 -5.08 -2.66
CA ARG A 189 -15.86 -5.88 -1.75
C ARG A 189 -15.01 -6.73 -0.84
N ILE A 190 -15.58 -7.05 0.33
CA ILE A 190 -15.02 -8.08 1.22
C ILE A 190 -15.75 -9.39 0.94
N ILE A 191 -14.99 -10.38 0.55
CA ILE A 191 -15.49 -11.75 0.31
C ILE A 191 -15.28 -12.52 1.59
N LYS A 192 -16.36 -12.88 2.26
CA LYS A 192 -16.31 -13.63 3.51
C LYS A 192 -15.67 -15.01 3.29
N ARG A 193 -14.98 -15.52 4.29
CA ARG A 193 -14.46 -16.88 4.31
C ARG A 193 -15.62 -17.86 4.11
N ASN A 194 -15.45 -18.83 3.22
CA ASN A 194 -16.40 -19.92 3.07
C ASN A 194 -16.40 -20.78 4.34
N PRO A 195 -17.56 -21.11 4.94
CA PRO A 195 -17.63 -21.92 6.16
C PRO A 195 -17.01 -23.31 6.05
N GLU A 196 -16.99 -23.89 4.86
CA GLU A 196 -16.40 -25.20 4.58
C GLU A 196 -14.89 -25.14 4.27
N MET A 197 -14.31 -23.95 4.25
CA MET A 197 -12.90 -23.78 4.00
C MET A 197 -12.08 -24.36 5.17
N PRO A 198 -11.05 -25.20 4.90
CA PRO A 198 -10.17 -25.69 5.94
C PRO A 198 -9.50 -24.54 6.69
N GLU A 199 -9.17 -24.79 7.95
CA GLU A 199 -8.41 -23.81 8.72
C GLU A 199 -7.01 -23.65 8.13
N PHE A 200 -6.52 -22.41 8.18
CA PHE A 200 -5.18 -22.05 7.74
C PHE A 200 -4.62 -20.93 8.61
N GLU A 201 -3.31 -20.84 8.67
CA GLU A 201 -2.59 -19.79 9.34
C GLU A 201 -1.73 -19.01 8.35
N ILE A 202 -1.43 -17.76 8.68
CA ILE A 202 -0.55 -16.91 7.88
C ILE A 202 0.78 -16.77 8.62
N GLY A 203 1.82 -17.41 8.09
CA GLY A 203 3.18 -17.26 8.59
C GLY A 203 3.87 -16.03 7.97
N ILE A 204 4.53 -15.22 8.80
CA ILE A 204 5.32 -14.07 8.35
C ILE A 204 6.80 -14.39 8.59
N PHE A 205 7.58 -14.43 7.52
CA PHE A 205 9.01 -14.71 7.54
C PHE A 205 9.79 -13.45 7.16
N PHE A 206 10.63 -13.00 8.07
CA PHE A 206 11.48 -11.82 7.82
C PHE A 206 12.80 -12.26 7.19
N SER A 207 13.13 -11.69 6.02
CA SER A 207 14.34 -12.02 5.27
C SER A 207 15.64 -11.45 5.86
N GLY A 208 15.56 -10.67 6.95
CA GLY A 208 16.70 -9.95 7.50
C GLY A 208 17.06 -8.66 6.78
N LEU A 209 16.38 -8.34 5.66
CA LEU A 209 16.64 -7.14 4.87
C LEU A 209 15.61 -6.05 5.12
N THR A 210 16.08 -4.84 5.32
CA THR A 210 15.26 -3.63 5.32
C THR A 210 15.59 -2.81 4.06
N ARG A 211 14.56 -2.37 3.33
CA ARG A 211 14.72 -1.53 2.13
C ARG A 211 13.70 -0.40 2.11
N SER A 212 14.14 0.76 1.62
CA SER A 212 13.23 1.84 1.22
C SER A 212 12.79 1.61 -0.23
N LEU A 213 11.47 1.58 -0.48
CA LEU A 213 10.93 1.46 -1.84
C LEU A 213 11.29 2.66 -2.71
N VAL A 214 11.40 3.86 -2.14
CA VAL A 214 11.77 5.09 -2.85
C VAL A 214 13.15 4.98 -3.52
N ASN A 215 14.08 4.25 -2.89
CA ASN A 215 15.44 4.03 -3.41
C ASN A 215 15.59 2.69 -4.15
N SER A 216 14.47 2.03 -4.49
CA SER A 216 14.45 0.78 -5.25
C SER A 216 14.09 1.02 -6.71
N ASP A 217 14.19 -0.05 -7.52
CA ASP A 217 13.74 -0.04 -8.92
C ASP A 217 12.21 -0.01 -9.09
N TYR A 218 11.43 0.25 -8.02
CA TYR A 218 9.98 0.18 -8.09
C TYR A 218 9.40 1.12 -9.16
N ASN A 219 9.76 2.40 -9.12
CA ASN A 219 9.31 3.36 -10.13
C ASN A 219 9.76 2.97 -11.55
N LEU A 220 10.95 2.38 -11.70
CA LEU A 220 11.41 1.84 -12.99
C LEU A 220 10.46 0.75 -13.50
N ARG A 221 10.02 -0.18 -12.65
CA ARG A 221 9.05 -1.23 -13.02
C ARG A 221 7.72 -0.65 -13.46
N VAL A 222 7.23 0.39 -12.78
CA VAL A 222 6.02 1.11 -13.20
C VAL A 222 6.17 1.68 -14.61
N TYR A 223 7.30 2.34 -14.90
CA TYR A 223 7.57 2.89 -16.23
C TYR A 223 7.73 1.81 -17.30
N GLU A 224 8.34 0.67 -16.97
CA GLU A 224 8.44 -0.47 -17.88
C GLU A 224 7.06 -1.03 -18.27
N CYS A 225 6.13 -1.12 -17.33
CA CYS A 225 4.74 -1.50 -17.61
C CYS A 225 4.03 -0.49 -18.52
N LYS A 226 4.18 0.81 -18.26
CA LYS A 226 3.63 1.87 -19.12
C LYS A 226 4.25 1.84 -20.53
N THR A 227 5.55 1.59 -20.62
CA THR A 227 6.25 1.44 -21.90
C THR A 227 5.74 0.23 -22.68
N ALA A 228 5.45 -0.89 -22.00
CA ALA A 228 4.83 -2.05 -22.64
C ALA A 228 3.46 -1.70 -23.22
N ALA A 229 2.62 -0.99 -22.46
CA ALA A 229 1.32 -0.53 -22.93
C ALA A 229 1.45 0.41 -24.14
N TRP A 230 2.35 1.35 -24.08
CA TRP A 230 2.60 2.31 -25.17
C TRP A 230 3.09 1.63 -26.46
N ASN A 231 4.01 0.67 -26.33
CA ASN A 231 4.47 -0.13 -27.48
C ASN A 231 3.33 -0.90 -28.15
N MET A 232 2.42 -1.49 -27.37
CA MET A 232 1.27 -2.21 -27.92
C MET A 232 0.33 -1.29 -28.70
N LEU A 233 0.08 -0.08 -28.22
CA LEU A 233 -0.69 0.92 -28.96
C LEU A 233 -0.01 1.32 -30.27
N ALA A 234 1.31 1.58 -30.23
CA ALA A 234 2.09 1.94 -31.41
C ALA A 234 2.12 0.82 -32.47
N TYR A 235 2.27 -0.45 -32.07
CA TYR A 235 2.26 -1.59 -32.98
C TYR A 235 0.91 -1.88 -33.63
N THR A 236 -0.18 -1.36 -33.08
CA THR A 236 -1.54 -1.60 -33.56
C THR A 236 -2.18 -0.34 -34.14
N ASP A 237 -1.40 0.70 -34.42
CA ASP A 237 -1.84 1.99 -34.95
C ASP A 237 -2.99 2.60 -34.14
N GLN A 238 -3.08 2.28 -32.84
CA GLN A 238 -4.06 2.87 -31.94
C GLN A 238 -3.59 4.26 -31.49
N PRO A 239 -4.53 5.20 -31.25
CA PRO A 239 -4.18 6.51 -30.74
C PRO A 239 -3.37 6.45 -29.46
N LEU A 240 -2.19 7.08 -29.47
CA LEU A 240 -1.33 7.16 -28.28
C LEU A 240 -1.97 8.15 -27.28
N LYS A 241 -2.17 7.68 -26.04
CA LYS A 241 -2.47 8.55 -24.90
C LYS A 241 -1.16 9.17 -24.39
N THR A 242 -1.24 10.15 -23.50
CA THR A 242 -0.05 10.60 -22.78
C THR A 242 0.51 9.44 -21.95
N PHE A 243 1.83 9.40 -21.81
CA PHE A 243 2.51 8.31 -21.12
C PHE A 243 1.95 8.03 -19.72
N ASP A 244 1.67 9.10 -18.96
CA ASP A 244 1.12 8.99 -17.60
C ASP A 244 -0.30 8.41 -17.56
N LYS A 245 -1.08 8.56 -18.63
CA LYS A 245 -2.46 8.09 -18.75
C LYS A 245 -2.59 6.78 -19.55
N THR A 246 -1.48 6.07 -19.77
CA THR A 246 -1.46 4.80 -20.49
C THR A 246 -1.22 3.67 -19.51
N PHE A 247 -2.14 2.72 -19.47
CA PHE A 247 -2.12 1.58 -18.54
C PHE A 247 -2.33 0.27 -19.30
N LEU A 248 -1.75 -0.82 -18.78
CA LEU A 248 -1.96 -2.15 -19.35
C LEU A 248 -3.42 -2.57 -19.31
N ARG A 249 -4.21 -2.09 -18.34
CA ARG A 249 -5.64 -2.32 -18.22
C ARG A 249 -6.43 -1.84 -19.45
N ASP A 250 -6.01 -0.76 -20.07
CA ASP A 250 -6.68 -0.18 -21.24
C ASP A 250 -6.56 -1.05 -22.50
N ILE A 251 -5.68 -2.03 -22.51
CA ILE A 251 -5.30 -2.78 -23.71
C ILE A 251 -5.80 -4.22 -23.57
N PRO A 252 -6.56 -4.71 -24.57
CA PRO A 252 -7.01 -6.11 -24.57
C PRO A 252 -5.84 -7.09 -24.59
N LYS A 253 -5.96 -8.20 -23.84
CA LYS A 253 -4.94 -9.27 -23.85
C LYS A 253 -4.64 -9.78 -25.25
N ALA A 254 -5.65 -9.86 -26.13
CA ALA A 254 -5.46 -10.27 -27.53
C ALA A 254 -4.48 -9.37 -28.31
N THR A 255 -4.40 -8.07 -27.96
CA THR A 255 -3.40 -7.15 -28.51
C THR A 255 -2.01 -7.52 -28.02
N PHE A 256 -1.86 -7.80 -26.73
CA PHE A 256 -0.59 -8.30 -26.20
C PHE A 256 -0.14 -9.58 -26.88
N ASP A 257 -1.03 -10.56 -27.05
CA ASP A 257 -0.70 -11.84 -27.68
C ASP A 257 -0.17 -11.68 -29.12
N LYS A 258 -0.69 -10.68 -29.85
CA LYS A 258 -0.24 -10.37 -31.22
C LYS A 258 1.09 -9.61 -31.26
N THR A 259 1.34 -8.74 -30.26
CA THR A 259 2.48 -7.81 -30.31
C THR A 259 3.68 -8.26 -29.48
N ARG A 260 3.51 -9.26 -28.59
CA ARG A 260 4.55 -9.68 -27.62
C ARG A 260 5.89 -10.04 -28.25
N ILE A 261 5.89 -10.62 -29.45
CA ILE A 261 7.12 -11.04 -30.15
C ILE A 261 7.90 -9.84 -30.67
N ALA A 262 7.21 -8.77 -31.06
CA ALA A 262 7.81 -7.53 -31.56
C ALA A 262 8.31 -6.62 -30.42
N MET A 263 7.89 -6.89 -29.18
CA MET A 263 8.26 -6.08 -28.02
C MET A 263 9.63 -6.49 -27.46
N PRO A 264 10.44 -5.54 -26.95
CA PRO A 264 11.61 -5.90 -26.15
C PRO A 264 11.22 -6.84 -24.99
N ALA A 265 12.00 -7.91 -24.79
CA ALA A 265 11.66 -8.99 -23.86
C ALA A 265 11.31 -8.52 -22.44
N ARG A 266 11.99 -7.48 -21.96
CA ARG A 266 11.72 -6.85 -20.66
C ARG A 266 10.27 -6.35 -20.56
N PHE A 267 9.80 -5.59 -21.53
CA PHE A 267 8.45 -5.04 -21.53
C PHE A 267 7.40 -6.11 -21.75
N ALA A 268 7.69 -7.11 -22.59
CA ALA A 268 6.82 -8.26 -22.79
C ALA A 268 6.61 -9.04 -21.47
N ARG A 269 7.67 -9.23 -20.65
CA ARG A 269 7.54 -9.87 -19.33
C ARG A 269 6.66 -9.05 -18.36
N ARG A 270 6.78 -7.70 -18.33
CA ARG A 270 5.91 -6.85 -17.48
C ARG A 270 4.44 -7.01 -17.86
N ALA A 271 4.14 -6.99 -19.18
CA ALA A 271 2.78 -7.20 -19.66
C ALA A 271 2.28 -8.63 -19.37
N GLU A 272 3.12 -9.67 -19.53
CA GLU A 272 2.77 -11.06 -19.16
C GLU A 272 2.41 -11.17 -17.68
N HIS A 273 3.21 -10.52 -16.81
CA HIS A 273 2.87 -10.46 -15.37
C HIS A 273 1.48 -9.88 -15.16
N PHE A 274 1.19 -8.72 -15.73
CA PHE A 274 -0.11 -8.04 -15.58
C PHE A 274 -1.29 -8.92 -16.03
N TYR A 275 -1.24 -9.46 -17.25
CA TYR A 275 -2.36 -10.26 -17.77
C TYR A 275 -2.53 -11.60 -17.05
N SER A 276 -1.42 -12.21 -16.62
CA SER A 276 -1.48 -13.44 -15.85
C SER A 276 -2.02 -13.21 -14.44
N GLU A 277 -1.64 -12.10 -13.77
CA GLU A 277 -2.21 -11.70 -12.47
C GLU A 277 -3.71 -11.41 -12.58
N TYR A 278 -4.12 -10.67 -13.58
CA TYR A 278 -5.53 -10.38 -13.82
C TYR A 278 -6.40 -11.65 -13.85
N ARG A 279 -5.91 -12.69 -14.52
CA ARG A 279 -6.56 -14.00 -14.55
C ARG A 279 -6.49 -14.70 -13.19
N ARG A 280 -5.31 -14.72 -12.54
CA ARG A 280 -5.11 -15.36 -11.23
C ARG A 280 -6.03 -14.78 -10.16
N VAL A 281 -6.17 -13.46 -10.11
CA VAL A 281 -7.09 -12.79 -9.17
C VAL A 281 -8.53 -13.30 -9.36
N ARG A 282 -9.02 -13.35 -10.58
CA ARG A 282 -10.39 -13.85 -10.87
C ARG A 282 -10.57 -15.30 -10.43
N GLN A 283 -9.61 -16.16 -10.76
CA GLN A 283 -9.64 -17.57 -10.36
C GLN A 283 -9.52 -17.73 -8.84
N GLY A 284 -8.68 -16.92 -8.20
CA GLY A 284 -8.48 -16.94 -6.75
C GLY A 284 -9.70 -16.47 -5.97
N VAL A 285 -10.41 -15.45 -6.48
CA VAL A 285 -11.69 -15.03 -5.90
C VAL A 285 -12.69 -16.17 -5.93
N THR A 286 -12.84 -16.87 -7.06
CA THR A 286 -13.72 -18.04 -7.16
C THR A 286 -13.25 -19.18 -6.24
N ALA A 287 -11.94 -19.44 -6.16
CA ALA A 287 -11.40 -20.45 -5.27
C ALA A 287 -11.69 -20.14 -3.79
N TRP A 288 -11.60 -18.88 -3.39
CA TRP A 288 -11.94 -18.43 -2.05
C TRP A 288 -13.45 -18.57 -1.77
N GLU A 289 -14.30 -18.12 -2.68
CA GLU A 289 -15.77 -18.23 -2.56
C GLU A 289 -16.25 -19.69 -2.45
N THR A 290 -15.57 -20.61 -3.14
CA THR A 290 -15.89 -22.05 -3.12
C THR A 290 -15.13 -22.86 -2.07
N GLY A 291 -14.31 -22.24 -1.23
CA GLY A 291 -13.51 -22.91 -0.19
C GLY A 291 -12.33 -23.74 -0.73
N ASN A 292 -11.97 -23.61 -2.00
CA ASN A 292 -10.89 -24.39 -2.62
C ASN A 292 -9.50 -23.78 -2.28
N MET A 293 -9.05 -24.01 -1.03
CA MET A 293 -7.76 -23.50 -0.54
C MET A 293 -6.57 -24.08 -1.29
N LYS A 294 -6.65 -25.31 -1.78
CA LYS A 294 -5.56 -25.90 -2.58
C LYS A 294 -5.32 -25.12 -3.87
N LEU A 295 -6.40 -24.75 -4.56
CA LEU A 295 -6.30 -23.92 -5.76
C LEU A 295 -5.82 -22.51 -5.40
N PHE A 296 -6.34 -21.92 -4.32
CA PHE A 296 -5.96 -20.57 -3.88
C PHE A 296 -4.45 -20.49 -3.56
N GLY A 297 -3.94 -21.46 -2.78
CA GLY A 297 -2.51 -21.58 -2.46
C GLY A 297 -1.64 -21.75 -3.71
N LYS A 298 -2.04 -22.66 -4.63
CA LYS A 298 -1.34 -22.82 -5.92
C LYS A 298 -1.26 -21.50 -6.70
N LEU A 299 -2.37 -20.77 -6.80
CA LEU A 299 -2.39 -19.48 -7.51
C LEU A 299 -1.51 -18.44 -6.83
N SER A 300 -1.39 -18.46 -5.49
CA SER A 300 -0.50 -17.57 -4.74
C SER A 300 0.98 -17.87 -5.03
N PHE A 301 1.36 -19.15 -5.13
CA PHE A 301 2.71 -19.53 -5.57
C PHE A 301 2.98 -19.12 -7.03
N ASP A 302 2.02 -19.36 -7.94
CA ASP A 302 2.14 -18.94 -9.34
C ASP A 302 2.26 -17.41 -9.48
N SER A 303 1.63 -16.64 -8.58
CA SER A 303 1.76 -15.18 -8.50
C SER A 303 3.16 -14.77 -8.04
N CYS A 304 3.69 -15.41 -7.00
CA CYS A 304 5.05 -15.16 -6.51
C CYS A 304 6.10 -15.49 -7.59
N GLU A 305 5.97 -16.62 -8.26
CA GLU A 305 6.86 -17.02 -9.37
C GLU A 305 6.83 -15.99 -10.51
N SER A 306 5.65 -15.51 -10.88
CA SER A 306 5.52 -14.45 -11.90
C SER A 306 6.10 -13.12 -11.42
N SER A 307 6.01 -12.81 -10.13
CA SER A 307 6.65 -11.63 -9.55
C SER A 307 8.18 -11.71 -9.64
N ILE A 308 8.75 -12.89 -9.42
CA ILE A 308 10.19 -13.13 -9.53
C ILE A 308 10.66 -13.06 -10.99
N HIS A 309 10.02 -13.80 -11.90
CA HIS A 309 10.52 -14.00 -13.27
C HIS A 309 10.01 -12.99 -14.29
N ASN A 310 8.75 -12.54 -14.16
CA ASN A 310 8.15 -11.61 -15.11
C ASN A 310 8.20 -10.15 -14.62
N TYR A 311 7.94 -9.90 -13.35
CA TYR A 311 8.06 -8.56 -12.79
C TYR A 311 9.50 -8.23 -12.38
N GLU A 312 10.32 -9.26 -12.16
CA GLU A 312 11.74 -9.18 -11.75
C GLU A 312 11.90 -8.42 -10.43
N CYS A 313 11.15 -8.83 -9.42
CA CYS A 313 11.29 -8.35 -8.06
C CYS A 313 11.68 -9.50 -7.10
N GLY A 314 12.12 -9.11 -5.90
CA GLY A 314 12.63 -10.02 -4.89
C GLY A 314 14.15 -9.95 -4.76
N SER A 315 14.62 -9.96 -3.52
CA SER A 315 16.04 -10.14 -3.23
C SER A 315 16.41 -11.63 -3.28
N PRO A 316 17.69 -11.98 -3.38
CA PRO A 316 18.13 -13.37 -3.30
C PRO A 316 17.59 -14.10 -2.06
N GLU A 317 17.51 -13.43 -0.91
CA GLU A 317 17.02 -13.98 0.34
C GLU A 317 15.51 -14.27 0.29
N LEU A 318 14.71 -13.36 -0.30
CA LEU A 318 13.28 -13.59 -0.49
C LEU A 318 13.01 -14.72 -1.49
N ILE A 319 13.81 -14.81 -2.56
CA ILE A 319 13.72 -15.91 -3.53
C ILE A 319 14.09 -17.23 -2.84
N ALA A 320 15.12 -17.26 -2.01
CA ALA A 320 15.49 -18.45 -1.24
C ALA A 320 14.37 -18.90 -0.29
N ILE A 321 13.71 -17.97 0.41
CA ILE A 321 12.54 -18.27 1.24
C ILE A 321 11.43 -18.88 0.39
N TYR A 322 11.11 -18.30 -0.78
CA TYR A 322 10.12 -18.84 -1.70
C TYR A 322 10.46 -20.28 -2.13
N GLU A 323 11.71 -20.56 -2.52
CA GLU A 323 12.14 -21.89 -2.95
C GLU A 323 12.10 -22.93 -1.83
N ILE A 324 12.34 -22.54 -0.58
CA ILE A 324 12.18 -23.40 0.59
C ILE A 324 10.68 -23.69 0.83
N MET A 325 9.86 -22.63 0.87
CA MET A 325 8.45 -22.74 1.23
C MET A 325 7.66 -23.61 0.23
N ARG A 326 7.94 -23.49 -1.06
CA ARG A 326 7.27 -24.30 -2.10
C ARG A 326 7.51 -25.80 -2.01
N GLN A 327 8.51 -26.21 -1.23
CA GLN A 327 8.87 -27.63 -1.03
C GLN A 327 8.25 -28.21 0.25
N LEU A 328 7.70 -27.35 1.11
CA LEU A 328 7.12 -27.79 2.38
C LEU A 328 5.70 -28.31 2.20
N PRO A 329 5.35 -29.44 2.82
CA PRO A 329 3.97 -29.92 2.79
C PRO A 329 3.05 -28.97 3.58
N GLY A 330 1.90 -28.64 3.02
CA GLY A 330 0.89 -27.80 3.66
C GLY A 330 1.07 -26.30 3.50
N VAL A 331 2.07 -25.87 2.73
CA VAL A 331 2.27 -24.47 2.38
C VAL A 331 1.68 -24.17 1.01
#